data_995f6d39be75d63a0c1f2c7079edc063
#
_entry.id   995f6d39be75d63a0c1f2c7079edc063
#
_cell.length_a   1.000
_cell.length_b   1.000
_cell.length_c   1.000
_cell.angle_alpha   90.00
_cell.angle_beta   90.00
_cell.angle_gamma   90.00
#
_symmetry.space_group_name_H-M   'P 1'
#
loop_
_entity.id
_entity.type
_entity.pdbx_description
1 polymer ?
#
loop_
_entity_poly.entity_id
_entity_poly.type
_entity_poly.pdbx_seq_one_letter_code
_entity_poly.pdbx_strand_id
1 'polypeptide(L)'
;MNRRSFLRRSTLATGALLGAPQFLLRAADPQHPVIGEGALKYECHHYWGFLPDGHHYGGATHGVAFDSQGFIYISHQGGPGSVFVFDPDGKFVRSLAPQHQGEGHGIDIRREGNEDFIYLSPNSFAHKDTPLKATKMTVRGEVVWEAGPPPESHRYDEKQPFNTTNISFCPDGGWHVGDGYGSSLLHRYDAEGHYLCSFGGQGKEKGQFSTPHGHWLDDRDGIPKVAVCDRGNHRLQYVSLDGQHLGFVPDIDGPASLDIRGDLMLCTEVFIGRLAFLDKANTVVLRLNDDPAWIKTIKETPGFRGAAHKDKWLPGKFVHPHDAAFDKDGNIFVAEWVVGGRVTKLRAVG
;
A
#
# COMPACT_ATOMS: atom_id res chain seq x y z
N MET A 1 -31.78 37.70 -81.32
CA MET A 1 -31.43 38.73 -80.35
C MET A 1 -30.45 38.16 -79.37
N ASN A 2 -29.22 38.66 -79.43
CA ASN A 2 -28.07 38.17 -78.68
C ASN A 2 -28.04 38.66 -77.23
N ARG A 3 -27.61 37.78 -76.30
CA ARG A 3 -26.97 38.19 -75.06
C ARG A 3 -25.76 37.33 -74.79
N ARG A 4 -24.60 37.96 -74.83
CA ARG A 4 -23.29 37.42 -74.52
C ARG A 4 -23.13 37.29 -73.02
N SER A 5 -22.74 36.10 -72.60
CA SER A 5 -22.30 35.81 -71.21
C SER A 5 -20.83 36.10 -71.00
N PHE A 6 -20.54 36.86 -69.96
CA PHE A 6 -19.21 37.26 -69.54
C PHE A 6 -18.69 36.20 -68.52
N LEU A 7 -17.70 35.46 -68.89
CA LEU A 7 -17.00 34.52 -68.00
C LEU A 7 -15.97 35.30 -67.14
N ARG A 8 -16.22 35.37 -65.83
CA ARG A 8 -15.20 35.74 -64.83
C ARG A 8 -14.55 34.48 -64.33
N ARG A 9 -13.22 34.35 -64.50
CA ARG A 9 -12.36 33.37 -63.86
C ARG A 9 -12.13 33.79 -62.45
N SER A 10 -12.58 32.99 -61.48
CA SER A 10 -12.22 33.11 -60.08
C SER A 10 -11.10 32.11 -59.80
N THR A 11 -9.92 32.62 -59.44
CA THR A 11 -8.81 31.84 -58.92
C THR A 11 -9.12 31.41 -57.49
N LEU A 12 -9.23 30.11 -57.27
CA LEU A 12 -9.33 29.50 -55.94
C LEU A 12 -7.89 29.45 -55.34
N ALA A 13 -7.64 30.27 -54.35
CA ALA A 13 -6.48 30.13 -53.47
C ALA A 13 -6.76 28.98 -52.47
N THR A 14 -6.05 27.88 -52.63
CA THR A 14 -6.03 26.77 -51.66
C THR A 14 -5.19 27.18 -50.45
N GLY A 15 -5.82 27.66 -49.43
CA GLY A 15 -5.21 27.85 -48.10
C GLY A 15 -5.02 26.49 -47.43
N ALA A 16 -3.78 26.05 -47.22
CA ALA A 16 -3.45 24.93 -46.40
C ALA A 16 -3.71 25.32 -44.94
N LEU A 17 -4.80 24.80 -44.35
CA LEU A 17 -5.02 24.80 -42.94
C LEU A 17 -4.03 23.82 -42.27
N LEU A 18 -2.95 24.33 -41.70
CA LEU A 18 -2.12 23.61 -40.77
C LEU A 18 -3.01 23.26 -39.54
N GLY A 19 -3.43 22.01 -39.47
CA GLY A 19 -4.14 21.48 -38.33
C GLY A 19 -3.23 21.51 -37.10
N ALA A 20 -3.52 22.42 -36.16
CA ALA A 20 -3.02 22.30 -34.82
C ALA A 20 -3.49 20.97 -34.22
N PRO A 21 -2.65 20.25 -33.46
CA PRO A 21 -3.10 19.03 -32.80
C PRO A 21 -4.23 19.40 -31.84
N GLN A 22 -5.44 18.97 -32.16
CA GLN A 22 -6.55 19.01 -31.22
C GLN A 22 -6.23 17.99 -30.13
N PHE A 23 -5.76 18.48 -28.97
CA PHE A 23 -5.83 17.70 -27.75
C PHE A 23 -7.33 17.48 -27.44
N LEU A 24 -7.83 16.34 -27.84
CA LEU A 24 -9.12 15.86 -27.34
C LEU A 24 -8.99 15.70 -25.83
N LEU A 25 -9.42 16.69 -25.07
CA LEU A 25 -9.70 16.52 -23.65
C LEU A 25 -10.77 15.41 -23.56
N ARG A 26 -10.32 14.21 -23.25
CA ARG A 26 -11.19 13.08 -22.98
C ARG A 26 -12.06 13.50 -21.79
N ALA A 27 -13.38 13.56 -21.96
CA ALA A 27 -14.28 13.81 -20.85
C ALA A 27 -13.97 12.79 -19.75
N ALA A 28 -13.81 13.26 -18.51
CA ALA A 28 -13.52 12.40 -17.38
C ALA A 28 -14.61 11.33 -17.30
N ASP A 29 -14.22 10.05 -17.28
CA ASP A 29 -15.16 8.95 -17.07
C ASP A 29 -15.64 9.05 -15.60
N PRO A 30 -16.94 9.22 -15.35
CA PRO A 30 -17.44 9.33 -13.98
C PRO A 30 -17.17 8.09 -13.12
N GLN A 31 -16.91 6.92 -13.74
CA GLN A 31 -16.55 5.70 -13.04
C GLN A 31 -15.02 5.60 -12.73
N HIS A 32 -14.20 6.30 -13.52
CA HIS A 32 -12.74 6.34 -13.38
C HIS A 32 -12.27 7.80 -13.31
N PRO A 33 -12.61 8.53 -12.24
CA PRO A 33 -12.24 9.93 -12.12
C PRO A 33 -10.72 10.08 -12.03
N VAL A 34 -10.23 11.21 -12.57
CA VAL A 34 -8.85 11.63 -12.36
C VAL A 34 -8.76 12.40 -11.05
N ILE A 35 -7.88 11.96 -10.15
CA ILE A 35 -7.62 12.57 -8.85
C ILE A 35 -6.16 13.01 -8.77
N GLY A 36 -5.87 13.96 -7.87
CA GLY A 36 -4.52 14.54 -7.72
C GLY A 36 -4.27 15.73 -8.64
N GLU A 37 -3.06 16.25 -8.59
CA GLU A 37 -2.65 17.45 -9.31
C GLU A 37 -1.19 17.39 -9.77
N GLY A 38 -0.79 18.32 -10.64
CA GLY A 38 0.56 18.40 -11.17
C GLY A 38 1.00 17.09 -11.84
N ALA A 39 2.17 16.60 -11.46
CA ALA A 39 2.73 15.33 -11.90
C ALA A 39 2.13 14.13 -11.14
N LEU A 40 1.40 14.35 -10.06
CA LEU A 40 0.78 13.32 -9.22
C LEU A 40 -0.72 13.21 -9.53
N LYS A 41 -1.04 13.00 -10.81
CA LYS A 41 -2.41 12.77 -11.30
C LYS A 41 -2.61 11.32 -11.64
N TYR A 42 -3.75 10.79 -11.21
CA TYR A 42 -4.06 9.39 -11.38
C TYR A 42 -5.51 9.20 -11.81
N GLU A 43 -5.73 8.34 -12.80
CA GLU A 43 -7.04 7.80 -13.12
C GLU A 43 -7.35 6.66 -12.14
N CYS A 44 -8.45 6.75 -11.42
CA CYS A 44 -8.78 5.85 -10.31
C CYS A 44 -9.68 4.71 -10.76
N HIS A 45 -9.17 3.49 -10.68
CA HIS A 45 -9.87 2.25 -11.03
C HIS A 45 -10.11 1.42 -9.76
N HIS A 46 -11.29 1.57 -9.15
CA HIS A 46 -11.71 0.71 -8.04
C HIS A 46 -12.05 -0.70 -8.52
N TYR A 47 -11.95 -1.68 -7.61
CA TYR A 47 -12.22 -3.09 -7.90
C TYR A 47 -11.34 -3.68 -9.00
N TRP A 48 -10.07 -3.27 -9.03
CA TRP A 48 -9.11 -3.82 -9.95
C TRP A 48 -8.81 -5.30 -9.62
N GLY A 49 -8.63 -6.12 -10.68
CA GLY A 49 -8.36 -7.55 -10.59
C GLY A 49 -9.64 -8.39 -10.53
N PHE A 50 -9.67 -9.45 -11.32
CA PHE A 50 -10.82 -10.34 -11.41
C PHE A 50 -10.52 -11.63 -10.64
N LEU A 51 -11.33 -11.92 -9.63
CA LEU A 51 -11.28 -13.18 -8.90
C LEU A 51 -12.13 -14.24 -9.59
N PRO A 52 -11.64 -15.46 -9.75
CA PRO A 52 -12.45 -16.58 -10.24
C PRO A 52 -13.45 -17.05 -9.17
N ASP A 53 -14.43 -17.83 -9.60
CA ASP A 53 -15.42 -18.42 -8.70
C ASP A 53 -14.77 -19.17 -7.52
N GLY A 54 -15.34 -19.04 -6.35
CA GLY A 54 -14.83 -19.62 -5.11
C GLY A 54 -13.69 -18.85 -4.44
N HIS A 55 -13.22 -17.75 -5.03
CA HIS A 55 -12.20 -16.88 -4.43
C HIS A 55 -12.83 -15.58 -3.90
N HIS A 56 -12.40 -15.16 -2.73
CA HIS A 56 -12.90 -13.92 -2.12
C HIS A 56 -11.88 -13.33 -1.15
N TYR A 57 -11.90 -12.02 -0.99
CA TYR A 57 -11.01 -11.31 -0.06
C TYR A 57 -11.45 -11.40 1.41
N GLY A 58 -12.66 -11.90 1.69
CA GLY A 58 -13.16 -12.11 3.04
C GLY A 58 -13.35 -10.85 3.85
N GLY A 59 -12.71 -10.78 5.02
CA GLY A 59 -12.80 -9.64 5.93
C GLY A 59 -12.21 -8.35 5.37
N ALA A 60 -11.15 -8.45 4.58
CA ALA A 60 -10.48 -7.30 3.96
C ALA A 60 -9.35 -7.72 3.00
N THR A 61 -8.87 -6.77 2.18
CA THR A 61 -7.52 -6.73 1.61
C THR A 61 -6.62 -5.90 2.53
N HIS A 62 -5.34 -6.29 2.65
CA HIS A 62 -4.43 -5.65 3.59
C HIS A 62 -3.15 -5.11 2.96
N GLY A 63 -2.42 -5.91 2.19
CA GLY A 63 -1.14 -5.53 1.63
C GLY A 63 -1.06 -5.74 0.13
N VAL A 64 -0.15 -5.03 -0.51
CA VAL A 64 0.17 -5.14 -1.93
C VAL A 64 1.68 -5.11 -2.14
N ALA A 65 2.19 -6.06 -2.93
CA ALA A 65 3.61 -6.14 -3.29
C ALA A 65 3.77 -6.56 -4.75
N PHE A 66 4.96 -6.36 -5.29
CA PHE A 66 5.30 -6.68 -6.69
C PHE A 66 6.55 -7.54 -6.76
N ASP A 67 6.56 -8.54 -7.63
CA ASP A 67 7.79 -9.23 -7.96
C ASP A 67 8.55 -8.54 -9.11
N SER A 68 9.75 -9.01 -9.38
CA SER A 68 10.60 -8.45 -10.44
C SER A 68 10.07 -8.66 -11.86
N GLN A 69 9.07 -9.51 -12.04
CA GLN A 69 8.38 -9.74 -13.30
C GLN A 69 7.14 -8.86 -13.47
N GLY A 70 6.75 -8.14 -12.40
CA GLY A 70 5.60 -7.25 -12.38
C GLY A 70 4.28 -7.92 -12.02
N PHE A 71 4.29 -9.15 -11.50
CA PHE A 71 3.10 -9.74 -10.89
C PHE A 71 2.73 -9.00 -9.61
N ILE A 72 1.44 -8.90 -9.34
CA ILE A 72 0.88 -8.20 -8.20
C ILE A 72 0.37 -9.21 -7.18
N TYR A 73 0.82 -9.05 -5.94
CA TYR A 73 0.49 -9.91 -4.81
C TYR A 73 -0.38 -9.13 -3.82
N ILE A 74 -1.57 -9.64 -3.54
CA ILE A 74 -2.53 -9.01 -2.62
C ILE A 74 -2.75 -9.93 -1.43
N SER A 75 -2.35 -9.48 -0.24
CA SER A 75 -2.68 -10.19 1.00
C SER A 75 -4.12 -9.90 1.43
N HIS A 76 -4.80 -10.92 1.97
CA HIS A 76 -6.23 -10.82 2.28
C HIS A 76 -6.67 -11.79 3.38
N GLN A 77 -7.84 -11.52 3.96
CA GLN A 77 -8.45 -12.32 5.03
C GLN A 77 -9.54 -13.28 4.52
N GLY A 78 -9.49 -13.65 3.26
CA GLY A 78 -10.46 -14.57 2.64
C GLY A 78 -9.87 -15.93 2.33
N GLY A 79 -10.21 -16.45 1.15
CA GLY A 79 -9.75 -17.76 0.68
C GLY A 79 -10.06 -18.02 -0.79
N PRO A 80 -9.46 -19.11 -1.31
CA PRO A 80 -8.47 -19.99 -0.68
C PRO A 80 -7.12 -19.31 -0.48
N GLY A 81 -6.36 -19.70 0.54
CA GLY A 81 -5.09 -19.10 0.91
C GLY A 81 -5.23 -17.71 1.55
N SER A 82 -4.14 -16.95 1.61
CA SER A 82 -4.11 -15.60 2.15
C SER A 82 -3.42 -14.58 1.25
N VAL A 83 -2.93 -15.00 0.08
CA VAL A 83 -2.33 -14.14 -0.94
C VAL A 83 -2.87 -14.51 -2.31
N PHE A 84 -3.43 -13.55 -3.03
CA PHE A 84 -3.79 -13.70 -4.43
C PHE A 84 -2.76 -13.04 -5.33
N VAL A 85 -2.40 -13.73 -6.41
CA VAL A 85 -1.43 -13.25 -7.39
C VAL A 85 -2.15 -12.94 -8.69
N PHE A 86 -1.87 -11.75 -9.23
CA PHE A 86 -2.40 -11.27 -10.50
C PHE A 86 -1.26 -10.95 -11.46
N ASP A 87 -1.53 -11.09 -12.75
CA ASP A 87 -0.67 -10.53 -13.78
C ASP A 87 -0.87 -9.00 -13.89
N PRO A 88 -0.01 -8.27 -14.63
CA PRO A 88 -0.12 -6.82 -14.79
C PRO A 88 -1.45 -6.32 -15.37
N ASP A 89 -2.18 -7.19 -16.07
CA ASP A 89 -3.49 -6.88 -16.66
C ASP A 89 -4.66 -7.13 -15.69
N GLY A 90 -4.37 -7.66 -14.49
CA GLY A 90 -5.37 -7.94 -13.45
C GLY A 90 -6.04 -9.29 -13.58
N LYS A 91 -5.50 -10.19 -14.38
CA LYS A 91 -5.97 -11.57 -14.46
C LYS A 91 -5.40 -12.37 -13.28
N PHE A 92 -6.26 -13.08 -12.58
CA PHE A 92 -5.87 -13.97 -11.50
C PHE A 92 -4.96 -15.10 -12.03
N VAL A 93 -3.88 -15.35 -11.29
CA VAL A 93 -2.87 -16.37 -11.63
C VAL A 93 -2.93 -17.55 -10.67
N ARG A 94 -2.90 -17.29 -9.35
CA ARG A 94 -2.89 -18.34 -8.31
C ARG A 94 -3.17 -17.77 -6.91
N SER A 95 -3.51 -18.68 -5.99
CA SER A 95 -3.52 -18.46 -4.55
C SER A 95 -2.27 -19.01 -3.90
N LEU A 96 -1.80 -18.37 -2.84
CA LEU A 96 -0.64 -18.76 -2.04
C LEU A 96 -0.97 -18.74 -0.53
N ALA A 97 -0.04 -19.28 0.27
CA ALA A 97 -0.06 -19.28 1.73
C ALA A 97 -1.35 -19.86 2.34
N PRO A 98 -1.71 -21.11 2.02
CA PRO A 98 -2.90 -21.76 2.57
C PRO A 98 -2.83 -21.96 4.08
N GLN A 99 -1.63 -22.06 4.66
CA GLN A 99 -1.39 -22.16 6.11
C GLN A 99 -1.79 -20.89 6.88
N HIS A 100 -1.90 -19.77 6.20
CA HIS A 100 -2.31 -18.47 6.76
C HIS A 100 -3.69 -18.02 6.25
N GLN A 101 -4.53 -18.96 5.82
CA GLN A 101 -5.85 -18.61 5.30
C GLN A 101 -6.67 -17.83 6.33
N GLY A 102 -7.16 -16.65 5.93
CA GLY A 102 -7.89 -15.74 6.81
C GLY A 102 -7.01 -14.79 7.63
N GLU A 103 -5.68 -14.92 7.56
CA GLU A 103 -4.71 -14.19 8.38
C GLU A 103 -3.79 -13.26 7.57
N GLY A 104 -3.99 -13.14 6.26
CA GLY A 104 -3.16 -12.28 5.42
C GLY A 104 -3.19 -10.83 5.87
N HIS A 105 -1.99 -10.24 6.10
CA HIS A 105 -1.86 -8.87 6.54
C HIS A 105 -0.69 -8.17 5.81
N GLY A 106 0.44 -7.87 6.48
CA GLY A 106 1.59 -7.28 5.82
C GLY A 106 2.22 -8.25 4.83
N ILE A 107 2.58 -7.75 3.66
CA ILE A 107 3.29 -8.49 2.62
C ILE A 107 4.32 -7.58 1.97
N ASP A 108 5.49 -8.13 1.72
CA ASP A 108 6.51 -7.47 0.90
C ASP A 108 7.28 -8.52 0.09
N ILE A 109 7.97 -8.08 -0.97
CA ILE A 109 8.77 -8.94 -1.82
C ILE A 109 10.18 -8.36 -1.94
N ARG A 110 11.18 -9.20 -1.64
CA ARG A 110 12.58 -8.85 -1.81
C ARG A 110 13.24 -9.79 -2.81
N ARG A 111 13.99 -9.18 -3.73
CA ARG A 111 14.87 -9.93 -4.60
C ARG A 111 16.17 -10.25 -3.88
N GLU A 112 16.52 -11.52 -3.84
CA GLU A 112 17.75 -12.04 -3.24
C GLU A 112 18.51 -12.84 -4.29
N GLY A 113 19.65 -12.34 -4.71
CA GLY A 113 20.35 -12.90 -5.87
C GLY A 113 19.50 -12.84 -7.14
N ASN A 114 19.13 -13.99 -7.66
CA ASN A 114 18.32 -14.12 -8.89
C ASN A 114 16.85 -14.49 -8.63
N GLU A 115 16.43 -14.59 -7.38
CA GLU A 115 15.10 -15.04 -6.98
C GLU A 115 14.35 -13.97 -6.19
N ASP A 116 13.03 -13.95 -6.34
CA ASP A 116 12.15 -13.12 -5.53
C ASP A 116 11.54 -13.96 -4.41
N PHE A 117 11.49 -13.39 -3.20
CA PHE A 117 10.92 -14.01 -2.03
C PHE A 117 9.83 -13.14 -1.43
N ILE A 118 8.72 -13.78 -1.09
CA ILE A 118 7.61 -13.16 -0.36
C ILE A 118 7.94 -13.21 1.12
N TYR A 119 7.74 -12.08 1.80
CA TYR A 119 7.76 -11.95 3.25
C TYR A 119 6.36 -11.59 3.70
N LEU A 120 5.73 -12.46 4.47
CA LEU A 120 4.37 -12.33 4.94
C LEU A 120 4.34 -12.15 6.45
N SER A 121 3.61 -11.15 6.91
CA SER A 121 3.31 -10.89 8.31
C SER A 121 1.83 -11.19 8.56
N PRO A 122 1.46 -12.42 8.93
CA PRO A 122 0.08 -12.77 9.19
C PRO A 122 -0.43 -12.06 10.45
N ASN A 123 -1.74 -11.80 10.48
CA ASN A 123 -2.44 -11.18 11.59
C ASN A 123 -3.69 -11.97 11.91
N SER A 124 -3.93 -12.26 13.18
CA SER A 124 -5.18 -12.87 13.63
C SER A 124 -5.62 -12.33 14.98
N PHE A 125 -6.88 -11.99 15.07
CA PHE A 125 -7.54 -11.71 16.34
C PHE A 125 -8.40 -12.91 16.81
N ALA A 126 -8.54 -13.93 15.97
CA ALA A 126 -9.33 -15.12 16.26
C ALA A 126 -8.52 -16.22 16.98
N HIS A 127 -7.25 -16.35 16.65
CA HIS A 127 -6.34 -17.36 17.19
C HIS A 127 -5.39 -16.75 18.22
N LYS A 128 -5.91 -16.53 19.45
CA LYS A 128 -5.14 -15.90 20.52
C LYS A 128 -4.14 -16.83 21.20
N ASP A 129 -4.30 -18.14 21.01
CA ASP A 129 -3.56 -19.15 21.76
C ASP A 129 -2.35 -19.71 20.99
N THR A 130 -2.17 -19.30 19.72
CA THR A 130 -1.02 -19.72 18.91
C THR A 130 -0.28 -18.48 18.43
N PRO A 131 1.00 -18.31 18.77
CA PRO A 131 1.79 -17.21 18.24
C PRO A 131 1.84 -17.26 16.71
N LEU A 132 1.56 -16.13 16.09
CA LEU A 132 1.71 -15.99 14.65
C LEU A 132 3.20 -16.00 14.28
N LYS A 133 3.48 -16.35 13.04
CA LYS A 133 4.84 -16.41 12.55
C LYS A 133 4.98 -15.58 11.29
N ALA A 134 5.93 -14.66 11.29
CA ALA A 134 6.41 -14.06 10.06
C ALA A 134 6.97 -15.17 9.16
N THR A 135 6.62 -15.14 7.88
CA THR A 135 6.93 -16.25 6.95
C THR A 135 7.66 -15.72 5.73
N LYS A 136 8.81 -16.31 5.41
CA LYS A 136 9.47 -16.15 4.11
C LYS A 136 9.12 -17.35 3.23
N MET A 137 8.72 -17.08 2.00
CA MET A 137 8.41 -18.11 1.01
C MET A 137 8.88 -17.70 -0.38
N THR A 138 9.07 -18.68 -1.26
CA THR A 138 9.29 -18.41 -2.67
C THR A 138 8.02 -17.81 -3.30
N VAL A 139 8.16 -17.16 -4.46
CA VAL A 139 6.99 -16.68 -5.24
C VAL A 139 6.10 -17.83 -5.74
N ARG A 140 6.51 -19.08 -5.55
CA ARG A 140 5.71 -20.27 -5.82
C ARG A 140 4.94 -20.77 -4.60
N GLY A 141 5.20 -20.21 -3.41
CA GLY A 141 4.53 -20.56 -2.15
C GLY A 141 5.24 -21.61 -1.30
N GLU A 142 6.48 -21.98 -1.65
CA GLU A 142 7.30 -22.89 -0.84
C GLU A 142 7.87 -22.10 0.35
N VAL A 143 7.57 -22.56 1.57
CA VAL A 143 8.07 -21.91 2.80
C VAL A 143 9.56 -22.14 2.93
N VAL A 144 10.30 -21.06 3.11
CA VAL A 144 11.75 -21.08 3.35
C VAL A 144 12.03 -21.10 4.85
N TRP A 145 11.38 -20.21 5.59
CA TRP A 145 11.42 -20.20 7.06
C TRP A 145 10.18 -19.52 7.66
N GLU A 146 9.97 -19.76 8.93
CA GLU A 146 8.97 -19.08 9.77
C GLU A 146 9.65 -18.58 11.04
N ALA A 147 9.37 -17.32 11.43
CA ALA A 147 9.89 -16.69 12.65
C ALA A 147 8.73 -16.29 13.56
N GLY A 148 8.66 -16.92 14.72
CA GLY A 148 7.77 -16.54 15.81
C GLY A 148 8.37 -15.45 16.71
N PRO A 149 7.81 -15.24 17.92
CA PRO A 149 8.38 -14.32 18.89
C PRO A 149 9.81 -14.73 19.24
N PRO A 150 10.80 -13.79 19.21
CA PRO A 150 12.19 -14.13 19.49
C PRO A 150 12.39 -14.42 20.99
N PRO A 151 12.76 -15.65 21.37
CA PRO A 151 12.98 -16.01 22.78
C PRO A 151 14.09 -15.17 23.43
N GLU A 152 15.11 -14.82 22.67
CA GLU A 152 16.25 -14.02 23.09
C GLU A 152 15.87 -12.60 23.51
N SER A 153 14.72 -12.12 23.07
CA SER A 153 14.24 -10.80 23.46
C SER A 153 13.82 -10.74 24.94
N HIS A 154 13.50 -11.88 25.56
CA HIS A 154 12.95 -11.98 26.92
C HIS A 154 11.71 -11.10 27.14
N ARG A 155 10.95 -10.81 26.05
CA ARG A 155 9.77 -9.90 26.07
C ARG A 155 8.44 -10.65 26.04
N TYR A 156 8.47 -11.94 25.71
CA TYR A 156 7.28 -12.76 25.52
C TYR A 156 7.18 -13.81 26.62
N ASP A 157 6.00 -13.91 27.18
CA ASP A 157 5.57 -14.99 28.04
C ASP A 157 4.29 -15.62 27.44
N GLU A 158 3.74 -16.64 28.09
CA GLU A 158 2.51 -17.32 27.62
C GLU A 158 1.29 -16.40 27.49
N LYS A 159 1.34 -15.17 28.05
CA LYS A 159 0.23 -14.23 28.09
C LYS A 159 0.36 -13.09 27.10
N GLN A 160 1.57 -12.85 26.57
CA GLN A 160 1.78 -11.78 25.60
C GLN A 160 1.66 -12.31 24.17
N PRO A 161 0.64 -11.85 23.42
CA PRO A 161 0.50 -12.28 22.05
C PRO A 161 1.63 -11.69 21.18
N PHE A 162 2.17 -12.51 20.28
CA PHE A 162 2.95 -12.04 19.15
C PHE A 162 1.99 -11.92 17.97
N ASN A 163 1.75 -10.70 17.50
CA ASN A 163 0.77 -10.43 16.45
C ASN A 163 1.32 -9.38 15.49
N THR A 164 1.84 -9.87 14.37
CA THR A 164 2.68 -9.12 13.46
C THR A 164 1.90 -8.10 12.63
N THR A 165 2.60 -7.05 12.20
CA THR A 165 2.04 -6.00 11.36
C THR A 165 2.70 -5.90 10.00
N ASN A 166 4.02 -5.80 9.95
CA ASN A 166 4.77 -5.68 8.70
C ASN A 166 6.18 -6.25 8.82
N ILE A 167 6.86 -6.39 7.68
CA ILE A 167 8.30 -6.65 7.56
C ILE A 167 8.92 -5.54 6.74
N SER A 168 10.12 -5.10 7.08
CA SER A 168 10.92 -4.20 6.26
C SER A 168 12.37 -4.67 6.19
N PHE A 169 13.09 -4.25 5.16
CA PHE A 169 14.41 -4.75 4.84
C PHE A 169 15.48 -3.73 5.19
N CYS A 170 16.66 -4.23 5.55
CA CYS A 170 17.84 -3.43 5.85
C CYS A 170 18.86 -3.53 4.71
N PRO A 171 19.73 -2.51 4.53
CA PRO A 171 20.75 -2.52 3.47
C PRO A 171 21.81 -3.63 3.64
N ASP A 172 22.00 -4.10 4.87
CA ASP A 172 22.93 -5.19 5.22
C ASP A 172 22.36 -6.59 4.92
N GLY A 173 21.17 -6.66 4.31
CA GLY A 173 20.45 -7.91 4.04
C GLY A 173 19.58 -8.38 5.19
N GLY A 174 19.69 -7.77 6.36
CA GLY A 174 18.82 -8.04 7.50
C GLY A 174 17.39 -7.50 7.28
N TRP A 175 16.58 -7.65 8.30
CA TRP A 175 15.16 -7.25 8.24
C TRP A 175 14.60 -6.96 9.64
N HIS A 176 13.49 -6.23 9.65
CA HIS A 176 12.68 -6.01 10.84
C HIS A 176 11.32 -6.67 10.70
N VAL A 177 10.77 -7.17 11.80
CA VAL A 177 9.35 -7.51 11.93
C VAL A 177 8.71 -6.69 13.03
N GLY A 178 7.57 -6.09 12.74
CA GLY A 178 6.78 -5.35 13.71
C GLY A 178 5.76 -6.25 14.40
N ASP A 179 5.73 -6.21 15.74
CA ASP A 179 4.68 -6.81 16.58
C ASP A 179 3.73 -5.72 17.08
N GLY A 180 3.14 -4.98 16.13
CA GLY A 180 2.36 -3.79 16.41
C GLY A 180 1.00 -4.06 17.06
N TYR A 181 0.44 -5.25 16.89
CA TYR A 181 -0.80 -5.66 17.55
C TYR A 181 -0.57 -6.47 18.83
N GLY A 182 0.68 -6.81 19.13
CA GLY A 182 1.09 -7.47 20.36
C GLY A 182 1.78 -6.51 21.32
N SER A 183 3.11 -6.50 21.28
CA SER A 183 3.94 -5.77 22.25
C SER A 183 4.28 -4.33 21.87
N SER A 184 3.92 -3.87 20.67
CA SER A 184 4.36 -2.60 20.09
C SER A 184 5.89 -2.51 19.91
N LEU A 185 6.54 -3.64 19.71
CA LEU A 185 7.99 -3.76 19.44
C LEU A 185 8.25 -3.95 17.94
N LEU A 186 9.44 -3.56 17.52
CA LEU A 186 10.09 -4.04 16.30
C LEU A 186 11.26 -4.94 16.70
N HIS A 187 11.42 -6.05 15.97
CA HIS A 187 12.52 -7.00 16.17
C HIS A 187 13.41 -6.98 14.94
N ARG A 188 14.72 -6.81 15.15
CA ARG A 188 15.71 -6.82 14.08
C ARG A 188 16.41 -8.17 14.00
N TYR A 189 16.61 -8.63 12.79
CA TYR A 189 17.33 -9.85 12.43
C TYR A 189 18.42 -9.54 11.40
N ASP A 190 19.49 -10.34 11.39
CA ASP A 190 20.48 -10.30 10.33
C ASP A 190 19.99 -10.99 9.04
N ALA A 191 20.83 -11.05 8.01
CA ALA A 191 20.51 -11.66 6.73
C ALA A 191 20.25 -13.18 6.83
N GLU A 192 20.88 -13.85 7.79
CA GLU A 192 20.75 -15.27 8.08
C GLU A 192 19.53 -15.60 8.95
N GLY A 193 18.86 -14.56 9.50
CA GLY A 193 17.69 -14.68 10.35
C GLY A 193 18.00 -14.83 11.83
N HIS A 194 19.23 -14.53 12.27
CA HIS A 194 19.54 -14.48 13.69
C HIS A 194 19.01 -13.19 14.32
N TYR A 195 18.42 -13.33 15.49
CA TYR A 195 17.92 -12.18 16.25
C TYR A 195 19.07 -11.27 16.70
N LEU A 196 18.92 -9.96 16.50
CA LEU A 196 19.90 -8.96 16.91
C LEU A 196 19.43 -8.13 18.10
N CYS A 197 18.24 -7.52 17.98
CA CYS A 197 17.69 -6.68 19.05
C CYS A 197 16.17 -6.47 18.89
N SER A 198 15.57 -5.93 19.96
CA SER A 198 14.21 -5.40 19.95
C SER A 198 14.21 -3.97 20.45
N PHE A 199 13.36 -3.14 19.85
CA PHE A 199 13.19 -1.76 20.26
C PHE A 199 11.72 -1.34 20.14
N GLY A 200 11.37 -0.21 20.77
CA GLY A 200 9.99 0.26 20.83
C GLY A 200 9.35 -0.06 22.16
N GLY A 201 8.14 -0.59 22.10
CA GLY A 201 7.25 -0.86 23.24
C GLY A 201 6.17 0.19 23.35
N GLN A 202 5.09 -0.17 24.06
CA GLN A 202 3.89 0.65 24.16
C GLN A 202 4.17 2.00 24.81
N GLY A 203 3.81 3.08 24.14
CA GLY A 203 3.90 4.43 24.67
C GLY A 203 3.87 5.51 23.58
N LYS A 204 4.16 6.75 23.99
CA LYS A 204 4.16 7.92 23.10
C LYS A 204 5.46 8.73 23.13
N GLU A 205 6.37 8.34 24.01
CA GLU A 205 7.65 9.01 24.15
C GLU A 205 8.59 8.68 22.98
N LYS A 206 9.76 9.32 22.94
CA LYS A 206 10.80 9.04 21.94
C LYS A 206 11.23 7.57 22.00
N GLY A 207 11.17 6.87 20.86
CA GLY A 207 11.47 5.46 20.77
C GLY A 207 10.37 4.52 21.26
N GLN A 208 9.24 5.03 21.73
CA GLN A 208 8.04 4.23 22.05
C GLN A 208 7.01 4.35 20.92
N PHE A 209 6.16 3.35 20.79
CA PHE A 209 5.13 3.28 19.76
C PHE A 209 3.76 2.92 20.36
N SER A 210 2.73 3.31 19.64
CA SER A 210 1.38 2.79 19.83
C SER A 210 0.91 2.17 18.52
N THR A 211 0.85 0.84 18.47
CA THR A 211 0.55 0.09 17.25
C THR A 211 1.48 0.51 16.10
N PRO A 212 2.81 0.24 16.17
CA PRO A 212 3.70 0.41 15.03
C PRO A 212 3.21 -0.52 13.91
N HIS A 213 2.63 0.08 12.84
CA HIS A 213 1.91 -0.70 11.86
C HIS A 213 2.78 -1.02 10.65
N GLY A 214 2.84 -0.17 9.64
CA GLY A 214 3.83 -0.28 8.58
C GLY A 214 5.16 0.30 9.04
N HIS A 215 6.25 -0.21 8.53
CA HIS A 215 7.56 0.39 8.68
C HIS A 215 8.37 0.13 7.41
N TRP A 216 9.24 1.06 7.06
CA TRP A 216 9.95 1.04 5.78
C TRP A 216 11.36 1.60 5.93
N LEU A 217 12.30 1.06 5.16
CA LEU A 217 13.62 1.65 5.04
C LEU A 217 13.51 2.96 4.24
N ASP A 218 13.98 4.05 4.83
CA ASP A 218 14.12 5.33 4.15
C ASP A 218 15.60 5.71 4.09
N ASP A 219 16.15 5.72 2.91
CA ASP A 219 17.52 6.14 2.60
C ASP A 219 17.56 7.31 1.62
N ARG A 220 16.44 8.01 1.41
CA ARG A 220 16.31 9.11 0.45
C ARG A 220 17.30 10.25 0.68
N ASP A 221 17.78 10.46 1.89
CA ASP A 221 18.83 11.43 2.23
C ASP A 221 20.24 10.83 2.25
N GLY A 222 20.39 9.56 1.85
CA GLY A 222 21.65 8.83 1.84
C GLY A 222 22.03 8.21 3.20
N ILE A 223 21.18 8.33 4.23
CA ILE A 223 21.40 7.74 5.56
C ILE A 223 20.27 6.75 5.84
N PRO A 224 20.56 5.43 5.87
CA PRO A 224 19.55 4.42 6.14
C PRO A 224 18.91 4.59 7.52
N LYS A 225 17.60 4.67 7.55
CA LYS A 225 16.78 4.75 8.77
C LYS A 225 15.44 4.08 8.54
N VAL A 226 14.72 3.78 9.61
CA VAL A 226 13.39 3.18 9.54
C VAL A 226 12.34 4.26 9.81
N ALA A 227 11.47 4.47 8.83
CA ALA A 227 10.24 5.23 9.01
C ALA A 227 9.18 4.28 9.55
N VAL A 228 8.59 4.57 10.70
CA VAL A 228 7.60 3.74 11.38
C VAL A 228 6.26 4.47 11.41
N CYS A 229 5.22 3.84 10.90
CA CYS A 229 3.83 4.25 11.09
C CYS A 229 3.42 4.03 12.56
N ASP A 230 3.68 5.01 13.40
CA ASP A 230 3.26 5.02 14.81
C ASP A 230 1.76 5.36 14.88
N ARG A 231 0.96 4.38 14.39
CA ARG A 231 -0.44 4.58 13.98
C ARG A 231 -1.33 5.07 15.11
N GLY A 232 -1.20 4.48 16.31
CA GLY A 232 -2.01 4.87 17.46
C GLY A 232 -1.60 6.21 18.04
N ASN A 233 -0.42 6.74 17.70
CA ASN A 233 0.04 8.08 18.08
C ASN A 233 -0.16 9.11 16.94
N HIS A 234 -0.78 8.74 15.83
CA HIS A 234 -1.10 9.60 14.69
C HIS A 234 0.11 10.37 14.14
N ARG A 235 1.23 9.65 13.89
CA ARG A 235 2.48 10.23 13.42
C ARG A 235 3.36 9.21 12.71
N LEU A 236 4.36 9.66 11.95
CA LEU A 236 5.51 8.83 11.65
C LEU A 236 6.60 9.09 12.70
N GLN A 237 7.34 8.05 13.03
CA GLN A 237 8.53 8.16 13.86
C GLN A 237 9.71 7.53 13.12
N TYR A 238 10.82 8.29 13.02
CA TYR A 238 12.08 7.80 12.50
C TYR A 238 12.95 7.24 13.59
N VAL A 239 13.53 6.08 13.33
CA VAL A 239 14.52 5.44 14.19
C VAL A 239 15.70 4.94 13.36
N SER A 240 16.87 4.78 13.99
CA SER A 240 17.99 4.06 13.38
C SER A 240 17.63 2.60 13.16
N LEU A 241 18.47 1.86 12.44
CA LEU A 241 18.27 0.42 12.22
C LEU A 241 18.17 -0.36 13.55
N ASP A 242 18.80 0.15 14.61
CA ASP A 242 18.80 -0.45 15.97
C ASP A 242 17.82 0.22 16.95
N GLY A 243 16.93 1.08 16.44
CA GLY A 243 15.82 1.64 17.22
C GLY A 243 16.11 2.95 17.97
N GLN A 244 17.28 3.60 17.76
CA GLN A 244 17.52 4.92 18.33
C GLN A 244 16.57 5.94 17.69
N HIS A 245 15.84 6.70 18.50
CA HIS A 245 14.95 7.75 18.00
C HIS A 245 15.71 8.85 17.25
N LEU A 246 15.24 9.20 16.05
CA LEU A 246 15.83 10.23 15.19
C LEU A 246 14.90 11.44 15.00
N GLY A 247 13.58 11.23 15.02
CA GLY A 247 12.65 12.34 14.83
C GLY A 247 11.20 11.89 14.69
N PHE A 248 10.31 12.86 14.73
CA PHE A 248 8.88 12.69 14.43
C PHE A 248 8.51 13.45 13.17
N VAL A 249 7.60 12.89 12.37
CA VAL A 249 6.88 13.59 11.30
C VAL A 249 5.43 13.72 11.76
N PRO A 250 5.02 14.93 12.15
CA PRO A 250 3.64 15.20 12.51
C PRO A 250 2.76 15.37 11.27
N ASP A 251 1.48 15.65 11.48
CA ASP A 251 0.52 15.96 10.40
C ASP A 251 0.23 14.76 9.47
N ILE A 252 0.30 13.54 10.05
CA ILE A 252 -0.12 12.28 9.42
C ILE A 252 -1.13 11.62 10.37
N ASP A 253 -2.35 11.37 9.90
CA ASP A 253 -3.44 10.87 10.75
C ASP A 253 -3.65 9.35 10.59
N GLY A 254 -3.24 8.56 11.57
CA GLY A 254 -3.43 7.11 11.57
C GLY A 254 -2.71 6.40 10.43
N PRO A 255 -1.39 6.61 10.28
CA PRO A 255 -0.63 6.00 9.19
C PRO A 255 -0.66 4.47 9.31
N ALA A 256 -0.89 3.79 8.18
CA ALA A 256 -0.91 2.33 8.19
C ALA A 256 0.26 1.71 7.41
N SER A 257 0.62 2.25 6.27
CA SER A 257 1.71 1.74 5.43
C SER A 257 2.46 2.87 4.74
N LEU A 258 3.65 2.54 4.27
CA LEU A 258 4.57 3.41 3.54
C LEU A 258 5.09 2.69 2.32
N ASP A 259 5.35 3.45 1.25
CA ASP A 259 6.18 3.02 0.13
C ASP A 259 7.02 4.21 -0.39
N ILE A 260 8.17 3.92 -0.99
CA ILE A 260 9.10 4.95 -1.47
C ILE A 260 9.43 4.70 -2.95
N ARG A 261 9.27 5.75 -3.76
CA ARG A 261 9.70 5.76 -5.15
C ARG A 261 10.52 7.02 -5.43
N GLY A 262 11.82 6.85 -5.62
CA GLY A 262 12.75 7.98 -5.74
C GLY A 262 12.75 8.86 -4.49
N ASP A 263 12.54 10.15 -4.65
CA ASP A 263 12.49 11.09 -3.53
C ASP A 263 11.10 11.20 -2.87
N LEU A 264 10.12 10.47 -3.38
CA LEU A 264 8.72 10.53 -2.92
C LEU A 264 8.38 9.36 -2.01
N MET A 265 7.81 9.67 -0.83
CA MET A 265 7.20 8.69 0.06
C MET A 265 5.69 8.78 -0.06
N LEU A 266 5.04 7.63 -0.19
CA LEU A 266 3.60 7.45 -0.11
C LEU A 266 3.23 6.92 1.26
N CYS A 267 2.22 7.49 1.89
CA CYS A 267 1.70 7.07 3.19
C CYS A 267 0.18 6.90 3.14
N THR A 268 -0.33 5.78 3.61
CA THR A 268 -1.77 5.58 3.78
C THR A 268 -2.24 6.10 5.12
N GLU A 269 -3.31 6.90 5.14
CA GLU A 269 -3.97 7.40 6.35
C GLU A 269 -5.31 6.69 6.51
N VAL A 270 -5.25 5.48 7.09
CA VAL A 270 -6.31 4.47 7.00
C VAL A 270 -7.64 4.89 7.58
N PHE A 271 -7.66 5.64 8.70
CA PHE A 271 -8.90 5.97 9.40
C PHE A 271 -9.68 7.16 8.81
N ILE A 272 -9.05 7.85 7.86
CA ILE A 272 -9.65 9.02 7.20
C ILE A 272 -9.76 8.85 5.68
N GLY A 273 -9.40 7.68 5.16
CA GLY A 273 -9.56 7.37 3.75
C GLY A 273 -8.70 8.23 2.83
N ARG A 274 -7.43 8.49 3.19
CA ARG A 274 -6.56 9.44 2.51
C ARG A 274 -5.19 8.84 2.19
N LEU A 275 -4.55 9.30 1.13
CA LEU A 275 -3.16 9.02 0.82
C LEU A 275 -2.37 10.32 0.89
N ALA A 276 -1.26 10.33 1.62
CA ALA A 276 -0.34 11.46 1.70
C ALA A 276 0.95 11.17 0.94
N PHE A 277 1.45 12.15 0.20
CA PHE A 277 2.74 12.12 -0.47
C PHE A 277 3.68 13.08 0.23
N LEU A 278 4.84 12.59 0.63
CA LEU A 278 5.85 13.37 1.33
C LEU A 278 7.12 13.45 0.46
N ASP A 279 7.70 14.64 0.40
CA ASP A 279 8.99 14.86 -0.25
C ASP A 279 10.14 14.31 0.61
N LYS A 280 11.37 14.48 0.11
CA LYS A 280 12.60 14.07 0.80
C LYS A 280 12.81 14.74 2.16
N ALA A 281 12.24 15.94 2.36
CA ALA A 281 12.25 16.65 3.64
C ALA A 281 11.13 16.21 4.60
N ASN A 282 10.35 15.21 4.20
CA ASN A 282 9.15 14.75 4.90
C ASN A 282 8.04 15.81 5.01
N THR A 283 8.02 16.75 4.06
CA THR A 283 6.93 17.71 3.91
C THR A 283 5.83 17.08 3.05
N VAL A 284 4.59 17.15 3.50
CA VAL A 284 3.46 16.69 2.69
C VAL A 284 3.28 17.61 1.48
N VAL A 285 3.45 17.07 0.27
CA VAL A 285 3.35 17.79 -1.00
C VAL A 285 2.01 17.61 -1.69
N LEU A 286 1.32 16.52 -1.38
CA LEU A 286 -0.02 16.23 -1.91
C LEU A 286 -0.78 15.30 -0.97
N ARG A 287 -2.08 15.49 -0.89
CA ARG A 287 -3.01 14.54 -0.29
C ARG A 287 -4.11 14.17 -1.28
N LEU A 288 -4.18 12.90 -1.67
CA LEU A 288 -5.33 12.41 -2.41
C LEU A 288 -6.48 12.14 -1.44
N ASN A 289 -7.66 12.58 -1.83
CA ASN A 289 -8.88 12.44 -1.05
C ASN A 289 -8.91 13.29 0.25
N ASP A 290 -8.25 14.44 0.25
CA ASP A 290 -8.34 15.41 1.35
C ASP A 290 -9.69 16.17 1.27
N ASP A 291 -10.75 15.47 1.59
CA ASP A 291 -12.14 15.93 1.51
C ASP A 291 -12.77 15.88 2.90
N PRO A 292 -12.96 17.02 3.58
CA PRO A 292 -13.50 17.08 4.92
C PRO A 292 -14.89 16.42 5.07
N ALA A 293 -15.75 16.51 4.03
CA ALA A 293 -17.07 15.90 4.06
C ALA A 293 -16.98 14.37 3.98
N TRP A 294 -16.06 13.85 3.15
CA TRP A 294 -15.82 12.43 3.06
C TRP A 294 -15.17 11.88 4.34
N ILE A 295 -14.17 12.56 4.86
CA ILE A 295 -13.52 12.20 6.14
C ILE A 295 -14.56 12.14 7.27
N LYS A 296 -15.45 13.13 7.33
CA LYS A 296 -16.56 13.16 8.28
C LYS A 296 -17.47 11.94 8.10
N THR A 297 -17.82 11.60 6.85
CA THR A 297 -18.67 10.44 6.54
C THR A 297 -18.03 9.14 7.05
N ILE A 298 -16.72 8.94 6.84
CA ILE A 298 -15.99 7.77 7.33
C ILE A 298 -16.01 7.72 8.87
N LYS A 299 -15.70 8.85 9.52
CA LYS A 299 -15.57 8.91 10.99
C LYS A 299 -16.91 8.77 11.71
N GLU A 300 -17.99 9.35 11.17
CA GLU A 300 -19.28 9.45 11.85
C GLU A 300 -20.28 8.35 11.44
N THR A 301 -19.96 7.52 10.44
CA THR A 301 -20.82 6.40 10.05
C THR A 301 -20.31 5.08 10.64
N PRO A 302 -20.96 4.56 11.69
CA PRO A 302 -20.53 3.30 12.28
C PRO A 302 -20.49 2.15 11.25
N GLY A 303 -19.38 1.44 11.20
CA GLY A 303 -19.22 0.29 10.29
C GLY A 303 -19.18 0.65 8.80
N PHE A 304 -18.82 1.89 8.42
CA PHE A 304 -18.79 2.35 7.02
C PHE A 304 -17.96 1.45 6.08
N ARG A 305 -16.96 0.74 6.62
CA ARG A 305 -16.19 -0.27 5.88
C ARG A 305 -16.97 -1.55 5.54
N GLY A 306 -18.16 -1.71 6.10
CA GLY A 306 -18.98 -2.91 5.96
C GLY A 306 -19.73 -2.99 4.63
N ALA A 307 -20.07 -4.21 4.21
CA ALA A 307 -20.77 -4.47 2.95
C ALA A 307 -22.10 -3.72 2.84
N ALA A 308 -22.77 -3.42 3.96
CA ALA A 308 -24.02 -2.67 4.01
C ALA A 308 -23.91 -1.20 3.55
N HIS A 309 -22.70 -0.68 3.41
CA HIS A 309 -22.43 0.68 2.95
C HIS A 309 -21.74 0.74 1.58
N LYS A 310 -21.56 -0.39 0.92
CA LYS A 310 -20.84 -0.47 -0.35
C LYS A 310 -21.41 0.42 -1.44
N ASP A 311 -22.72 0.61 -1.44
CA ASP A 311 -23.45 1.51 -2.35
C ASP A 311 -23.15 3.00 -2.12
N LYS A 312 -22.56 3.35 -0.97
CA LYS A 312 -22.17 4.71 -0.59
C LYS A 312 -20.71 5.02 -0.87
N TRP A 313 -19.92 4.03 -1.30
CA TRP A 313 -18.52 4.24 -1.63
C TRP A 313 -18.42 4.87 -3.02
N LEU A 314 -17.95 6.11 -3.05
CA LEU A 314 -17.94 6.92 -4.26
C LEU A 314 -16.72 6.65 -5.15
N PRO A 315 -16.84 6.76 -6.47
CA PRO A 315 -15.70 6.74 -7.37
C PRO A 315 -14.64 7.78 -7.00
N GLY A 316 -13.36 7.42 -7.04
CA GLY A 316 -12.25 8.28 -6.65
C GLY A 316 -12.07 8.48 -5.16
N LYS A 317 -12.88 7.83 -4.31
CA LYS A 317 -12.80 7.96 -2.85
C LYS A 317 -12.33 6.66 -2.21
N PHE A 318 -11.31 6.77 -1.34
CA PHE A 318 -10.88 5.65 -0.49
C PHE A 318 -11.73 5.58 0.77
N VAL A 319 -11.93 4.37 1.28
CA VAL A 319 -12.65 4.16 2.54
C VAL A 319 -11.66 3.95 3.69
N HIS A 320 -10.88 2.89 3.63
CA HIS A 320 -9.81 2.61 4.58
C HIS A 320 -8.60 2.05 3.83
N PRO A 321 -7.79 2.92 3.17
CA PRO A 321 -6.58 2.49 2.48
C PRO A 321 -5.59 1.95 3.52
N HIS A 322 -5.35 0.64 3.48
CA HIS A 322 -4.54 -0.04 4.47
C HIS A 322 -3.09 -0.13 4.02
N ASP A 323 -2.89 -0.41 2.74
CA ASP A 323 -1.59 -0.42 2.11
C ASP A 323 -1.66 0.21 0.73
N ALA A 324 -0.55 0.78 0.28
CA ALA A 324 -0.42 1.33 -1.06
C ALA A 324 1.03 1.28 -1.53
N ALA A 325 1.26 0.78 -2.74
CA ALA A 325 2.60 0.64 -3.29
C ALA A 325 2.65 1.08 -4.76
N PHE A 326 3.79 1.65 -5.16
CA PHE A 326 4.07 2.01 -6.54
C PHE A 326 4.49 0.78 -7.35
N ASP A 327 3.97 0.66 -8.55
CA ASP A 327 4.58 -0.23 -9.54
C ASP A 327 5.78 0.47 -10.23
N LYS A 328 6.50 -0.27 -11.08
CA LYS A 328 7.66 0.25 -11.82
C LYS A 328 7.33 1.45 -12.73
N ASP A 329 6.10 1.58 -13.18
CA ASP A 329 5.63 2.62 -14.10
C ASP A 329 5.07 3.85 -13.35
N GLY A 330 5.02 3.80 -12.01
CA GLY A 330 4.53 4.87 -11.14
C GLY A 330 3.01 4.86 -10.96
N ASN A 331 2.33 3.80 -11.38
CA ASN A 331 0.97 3.57 -10.92
C ASN A 331 1.00 3.15 -9.45
N ILE A 332 -0.12 3.35 -8.75
CA ILE A 332 -0.24 2.96 -7.35
C ILE A 332 -1.36 1.93 -7.22
N PHE A 333 -1.09 0.88 -6.48
CA PHE A 333 -2.11 -0.09 -6.08
C PHE A 333 -2.42 0.08 -4.61
N VAL A 334 -3.70 0.18 -4.29
CA VAL A 334 -4.18 0.42 -2.93
C VAL A 334 -5.02 -0.76 -2.47
N ALA A 335 -4.60 -1.42 -1.40
CA ALA A 335 -5.39 -2.43 -0.71
C ALA A 335 -6.22 -1.76 0.39
N GLU A 336 -7.53 -1.92 0.35
CA GLU A 336 -8.42 -1.25 1.29
C GLU A 336 -9.01 -2.22 2.32
N TRP A 337 -8.93 -1.83 3.58
CA TRP A 337 -9.47 -2.58 4.72
C TRP A 337 -11.00 -2.43 4.80
N VAL A 338 -11.69 -3.02 3.83
CA VAL A 338 -13.16 -3.04 3.75
C VAL A 338 -13.67 -4.47 3.62
N VAL A 339 -14.87 -4.73 4.12
CA VAL A 339 -15.48 -6.07 4.04
C VAL A 339 -15.72 -6.46 2.58
N GLY A 340 -15.25 -7.65 2.21
CA GLY A 340 -15.22 -8.13 0.83
C GLY A 340 -13.97 -7.69 0.07
N GLY A 341 -13.10 -6.89 0.69
CA GLY A 341 -11.89 -6.34 0.09
C GLY A 341 -12.15 -5.39 -1.09
N ARG A 342 -11.23 -4.48 -1.31
CA ARG A 342 -11.18 -3.65 -2.52
C ARG A 342 -9.73 -3.36 -2.87
N VAL A 343 -9.35 -3.65 -4.10
CA VAL A 343 -8.09 -3.21 -4.67
C VAL A 343 -8.38 -2.08 -5.64
N THR A 344 -7.67 -0.97 -5.49
CA THR A 344 -7.77 0.19 -6.36
C THR A 344 -6.47 0.39 -7.10
N LYS A 345 -6.51 0.44 -8.43
CA LYS A 345 -5.38 0.86 -9.26
C LYS A 345 -5.51 2.34 -9.58
N LEU A 346 -4.51 3.11 -9.21
CA LEU A 346 -4.34 4.49 -9.63
C LEU A 346 -3.36 4.52 -10.79
N ARG A 347 -3.86 4.68 -12.00
CA ARG A 347 -3.06 4.75 -13.22
C ARG A 347 -2.51 6.16 -13.37
N ALA A 348 -1.20 6.31 -13.40
CA ALA A 348 -0.54 7.59 -13.63
C ALA A 348 -0.95 8.17 -15.00
N VAL A 349 -1.31 9.47 -15.03
CA VAL A 349 -1.77 10.17 -16.24
C VAL A 349 -1.05 11.52 -16.44
N GLY A 350 0.05 11.76 -15.70
CA GLY A 350 0.90 12.94 -15.78
C GLY A 350 2.11 12.74 -16.68
#